data_c6c174493aab631308a91a1ff4366456
#
_entry.id   c6c174493aab631308a91a1ff4366456
#
_cell.length_a   1.000
_cell.length_b   1.000
_cell.length_c   1.000
_cell.angle_alpha   90.00
_cell.angle_beta   90.00
_cell.angle_gamma   90.00
#
_symmetry.space_group_name_H-M   'P 1'
#
loop_
_entity.id
_entity.type
_entity.pdbx_description
1 polymer ?
#
loop_
_entity_poly.entity_id
_entity_poly.type
_entity_poly.pdbx_seq_one_letter_code
_entity_poly.pdbx_strand_id
1 'polypeptide(L)' 'MKRRDLLNHLRQYGCRFVREGEEHSIWENPLTNHRSSVPRHREILNYTAEKICMQLGIPFPK' A
#
# COMPACT_ATOMS: atom_id res chain seq x y z
N MET A 1 -5.64 10.22 4.40
CA MET A 1 -5.42 9.88 2.98
C MET A 1 -6.48 8.91 2.51
N LYS A 2 -7.03 9.11 1.34
CA LYS A 2 -8.03 8.19 0.81
C LYS A 2 -7.35 6.92 0.31
N ARG A 3 -8.00 5.78 0.57
CA ARG A 3 -7.46 4.48 0.16
C ARG A 3 -7.16 4.42 -1.34
N ARG A 4 -8.09 4.94 -2.16
CA ARG A 4 -7.89 4.92 -3.62
C ARG A 4 -6.64 5.70 -4.03
N ASP A 5 -6.34 6.81 -3.34
CA ASP A 5 -5.16 7.61 -3.66
C ASP A 5 -3.89 6.86 -3.27
N LEU A 6 -3.93 6.17 -2.12
CA LEU A 6 -2.81 5.32 -1.72
C LEU A 6 -2.58 4.20 -2.73
N LEU A 7 -3.64 3.51 -3.16
CA LEU A 7 -3.49 2.42 -4.12
C LEU A 7 -2.95 2.92 -5.47
N ASN A 8 -3.39 4.08 -5.92
CA ASN A 8 -2.86 4.69 -7.14
C ASN A 8 -1.37 4.97 -7.00
N HIS A 9 -0.97 5.48 -5.82
CA HIS A 9 0.44 5.74 -5.53
C HIS A 9 1.26 4.44 -5.58
N LEU A 10 0.75 3.37 -4.96
CA LEU A 10 1.43 2.08 -4.99
C LEU A 10 1.62 1.60 -6.43
N ARG A 11 0.59 1.73 -7.26
CA ARG A 11 0.67 1.32 -8.67
C ARG A 11 1.70 2.13 -9.44
N GLN A 12 1.78 3.43 -9.17
CA GLN A 12 2.76 4.30 -9.82
C GLN A 12 4.19 3.84 -9.56
N TYR A 13 4.43 3.24 -8.42
CA TYR A 13 5.76 2.74 -8.07
C TYR A 13 5.93 1.25 -8.37
N GLY A 14 5.03 0.68 -9.16
CA GLY A 14 5.17 -0.68 -9.64
C GLY A 14 4.68 -1.75 -8.67
N CYS A 15 4.06 -1.37 -7.57
CA CYS A 15 3.49 -2.34 -6.65
C CYS A 15 2.22 -2.94 -7.24
N ARG A 16 1.91 -4.16 -6.85
CA ARG A 16 0.77 -4.89 -7.38
C ARG A 16 -0.05 -5.55 -6.29
N PHE A 17 -1.33 -5.71 -6.57
CA PHE A 17 -2.24 -6.46 -5.73
C PHE A 17 -1.90 -7.95 -5.82
N VAL A 18 -1.82 -8.63 -4.67
CA VAL A 18 -1.52 -10.06 -4.62
C VAL A 18 -2.79 -10.86 -4.33
N ARG A 19 -3.46 -10.55 -3.23
CA ARG A 19 -4.68 -11.26 -2.84
C ARG A 19 -5.41 -10.51 -1.75
N GLU A 20 -6.67 -10.88 -1.51
CA GLU A 20 -7.42 -10.39 -0.37
C GLU A 20 -7.14 -11.25 0.84
N GLY A 21 -6.85 -10.61 1.96
CA GLY A 21 -6.87 -11.22 3.27
C GLY A 21 -8.23 -10.99 3.92
N GLU A 22 -8.35 -11.32 5.21
CA GLU A 22 -9.63 -11.18 5.91
C GLU A 22 -10.12 -9.73 5.97
N GLU A 23 -9.28 -8.82 6.40
CA GLU A 23 -9.64 -7.41 6.54
C GLU A 23 -8.71 -6.49 5.77
N HIS A 24 -7.78 -7.05 5.02
CA HIS A 24 -6.74 -6.29 4.33
C HIS A 24 -6.50 -6.84 2.94
N SER A 25 -6.09 -5.95 2.05
CA SER A 25 -5.59 -6.34 0.73
C SER A 25 -4.08 -6.45 0.81
N ILE A 26 -3.52 -7.53 0.28
CA ILE A 26 -2.07 -7.74 0.30
C ILE A 26 -1.48 -7.19 -1.00
N TRP A 27 -0.53 -6.30 -0.88
CA TRP A 27 0.18 -5.70 -2.01
C TRP A 27 1.65 -6.03 -1.94
N GLU A 28 2.30 -6.06 -3.07
CA GLU A 28 3.71 -6.43 -3.18
C GLU A 28 4.45 -5.47 -4.11
N ASN A 29 5.70 -5.18 -3.74
CA ASN A 29 6.62 -4.50 -4.64
C ASN A 29 7.51 -5.59 -5.28
N PRO A 30 7.29 -5.91 -6.56
CA PRO A 30 8.05 -6.99 -7.20
C PRO A 30 9.55 -6.71 -7.30
N LEU A 31 9.96 -5.45 -7.25
CA LEU A 31 11.38 -5.11 -7.29
C LEU A 31 12.12 -5.50 -6.00
N THR A 32 11.43 -5.44 -4.87
CA THR A 32 12.04 -5.76 -3.57
C THR A 32 11.53 -7.05 -2.98
N ASN A 33 10.44 -7.61 -3.53
CA ASN A 33 9.71 -8.76 -3.00
C ASN A 33 9.11 -8.50 -1.62
N HIS A 34 9.02 -7.23 -1.21
CA HIS A 34 8.38 -6.87 0.05
C HIS A 34 6.88 -6.76 -0.13
N ARG A 35 6.14 -7.16 0.91
CA ARG A 35 4.69 -7.12 0.92
C ARG A 35 4.20 -6.28 2.07
N SER A 36 3.00 -5.74 1.92
CA SER A 36 2.33 -5.00 2.97
C SER A 36 0.83 -5.24 2.91
N SER A 37 0.18 -5.13 4.08
CA SER A 37 -1.26 -5.25 4.20
C SER A 37 -1.87 -3.86 4.15
N VAL A 38 -2.82 -3.64 3.24
CA VAL A 38 -3.51 -2.36 3.10
C VAL A 38 -4.94 -2.52 3.64
N PRO A 39 -5.33 -1.72 4.67
CA PRO A 39 -6.68 -1.80 5.21
C PRO A 39 -7.72 -1.49 4.14
N ARG A 40 -8.92 -2.08 4.28
CA ARG A 40 -10.01 -1.83 3.34
C ARG A 40 -10.89 -0.64 3.73
N HIS A 41 -10.44 0.17 4.69
CA HIS A 41 -11.14 1.40 5.05
C HIS A 41 -10.98 2.45 3.96
N ARG A 42 -12.02 3.24 3.73
CA ARG A 42 -11.98 4.31 2.71
C ARG A 42 -10.95 5.37 3.04
N GLU A 43 -10.82 5.68 4.32
CA GLU A 43 -9.82 6.62 4.81
C GLU A 43 -8.73 5.87 5.56
N ILE A 44 -7.49 6.15 5.21
CA ILE A 44 -6.34 5.54 5.86
C ILE A 44 -5.55 6.66 6.53
N LEU A 45 -5.22 6.46 7.80
CA LEU A 45 -4.42 7.44 8.52
C LEU A 45 -3.08 7.64 7.80
N ASN A 46 -2.61 8.88 7.74
CA ASN A 46 -1.34 9.18 7.07
C ASN A 46 -0.19 8.36 7.66
N TYR A 47 -0.18 8.18 8.99
CA TYR A 47 0.81 7.36 9.66
C TYR A 47 0.79 5.91 9.12
N THR A 48 -0.39 5.35 8.95
CA THR A 48 -0.54 3.99 8.43
C THR A 48 -0.09 3.91 6.97
N ALA A 49 -0.48 4.89 6.16
CA ALA A 49 -0.08 4.94 4.75
C ALA A 49 1.44 5.06 4.62
N GLU A 50 2.07 5.84 5.48
CA GLU A 50 3.52 6.00 5.48
C GLU A 50 4.21 4.66 5.80
N LYS A 51 3.71 3.93 6.80
CA LYS A 51 4.27 2.62 7.13
C LYS A 51 4.15 1.63 5.98
N ILE A 52 3.00 1.65 5.29
CA ILE A 52 2.80 0.78 4.13
C ILE A 52 3.84 1.07 3.06
N CYS A 53 4.06 2.34 2.76
CA CYS A 53 5.05 2.73 1.76
C CYS A 53 6.46 2.32 2.20
N MET A 54 6.79 2.50 3.47
CA MET A 54 8.08 2.07 4.00
C MET A 54 8.29 0.57 3.84
N GLN A 55 7.26 -0.22 4.16
CA GLN A 55 7.36 -1.68 4.06
C GLN A 55 7.56 -2.12 2.61
N LEU A 56 6.98 -1.40 1.67
CA LEU A 56 7.11 -1.71 0.25
C LEU A 56 8.36 -1.11 -0.38
N GLY A 57 9.09 -0.29 0.37
CA GLY A 57 10.33 0.31 -0.13
C GLY A 57 10.11 1.42 -1.14
N ILE A 58 9.00 2.15 -1.02
CA ILE A 58 8.68 3.27 -1.90
C ILE A 58 8.49 4.54 -1.08
N PRO A 59 8.66 5.73 -1.70
CA PRO A 59 8.46 6.97 -0.96
C PRO A 59 7.00 7.21 -0.65
N PHE A 60 6.75 7.92 0.45
CA PHE A 60 5.41 8.35 0.82
C PHE A 60 5.08 9.64 0.07
N PRO A 61 3.88 9.79 -0.48
CA PRO A 61 3.50 11.03 -1.17
C PRO A 61 3.34 12.17 -0.16
N LYS A 62 3.80 13.36 -0.56
CA LYS A 62 3.68 14.55 0.26
C LYS A 62 2.59 15.47 -0.23
#